data_ae55d34749eb5c25fae7509ce7628401
#
_entry.id   ae55d34749eb5c25fae7509ce7628401
#
_cell.length_a   1.000
_cell.length_b   1.000
_cell.length_c   1.000
_cell.angle_alpha   90.00
_cell.angle_beta   90.00
_cell.angle_gamma   90.00
#
_symmetry.space_group_name_H-M   'P 1'
#
loop_
_entity.id
_entity.type
_entity.pdbx_description
1 polymer ?
#
loop_
_entity_poly.entity_id
_entity_poly.type
_entity_poly.pdbx_seq_one_letter_code
_entity_poly.pdbx_strand_id
1 'polypeptide(L)'
;MYHLMNEDLKKAYELAKEEAKSKKPINSAFLQKLNSTLMRTTGSIYNVMGGSFDSSKGEFRLCGVTAGIDGRSYMSYQKVPAKVEELCALLQEKQKAVGTFREQYELSFNAHLNLVTIHPWVDGNGRTARLLMNYIQFCYNLFPTKIFKEDREEYISALRQSQEEETNLPFLGFMAVSYTHLRAHETL
;
A
#
# COMPACT_ATOMS: atom_id res chain seq x y z
N MET A 1 21.47 -3.71 -8.71
CA MET A 1 20.43 -3.23 -7.73
C MET A 1 19.02 -3.24 -8.33
N TYR A 2 18.71 -2.53 -9.41
CA TYR A 2 17.35 -2.48 -10.01
C TYR A 2 16.77 -3.85 -10.39
N HIS A 3 17.58 -4.78 -10.90
CA HIS A 3 17.14 -6.14 -11.26
C HIS A 3 16.62 -6.90 -10.02
N LEU A 4 17.36 -6.90 -8.92
CA LEU A 4 16.99 -7.57 -7.67
C LEU A 4 15.73 -6.95 -7.04
N MET A 5 15.61 -5.62 -7.08
CA MET A 5 14.41 -4.93 -6.62
C MET A 5 13.16 -5.32 -7.42
N ASN A 6 13.30 -5.49 -8.74
CA ASN A 6 12.20 -5.93 -9.60
C ASN A 6 11.82 -7.39 -9.33
N GLU A 7 12.79 -8.26 -9.04
CA GLU A 7 12.53 -9.66 -8.66
C GLU A 7 11.77 -9.75 -7.32
N ASP A 8 12.16 -8.96 -6.32
CA ASP A 8 11.50 -8.93 -5.03
C ASP A 8 10.06 -8.37 -5.16
N LEU A 9 9.85 -7.35 -6.00
CA LEU A 9 8.51 -6.84 -6.30
C LEU A 9 7.65 -7.91 -6.98
N LYS A 10 8.19 -8.66 -7.94
CA LYS A 10 7.48 -9.75 -8.59
C LYS A 10 7.11 -10.84 -7.60
N LYS A 11 8.02 -11.25 -6.72
CA LYS A 11 7.76 -12.24 -5.66
C LYS A 11 6.68 -11.76 -4.70
N ALA A 12 6.73 -10.49 -4.28
CA ALA A 12 5.71 -9.91 -3.40
C ALA A 12 4.33 -9.84 -4.08
N TYR A 13 4.29 -9.57 -5.38
CA TYR A 13 3.05 -9.59 -6.16
C TYR A 13 2.45 -11.00 -6.27
N GLU A 14 3.27 -12.01 -6.58
CA GLU A 14 2.82 -13.40 -6.62
C GLU A 14 2.38 -13.89 -5.23
N LEU A 15 3.08 -13.47 -4.16
CA LEU A 15 2.65 -13.74 -2.80
C LEU A 15 1.25 -13.16 -2.52
N ALA A 16 1.02 -11.89 -2.87
CA ALA A 16 -0.28 -11.26 -2.69
C ALA A 16 -1.39 -12.02 -3.44
N LYS A 17 -1.12 -12.42 -4.68
CA LYS A 17 -2.04 -13.17 -5.53
C LYS A 17 -2.34 -14.57 -4.97
N GLU A 18 -1.34 -15.28 -4.47
CA GLU A 18 -1.52 -16.61 -3.89
C GLU A 18 -2.28 -16.56 -2.56
N GLU A 19 -1.92 -15.65 -1.66
CA GLU A 19 -2.62 -15.47 -0.38
C GLU A 19 -4.08 -15.05 -0.57
N ALA A 20 -4.40 -14.32 -1.65
CA ALA A 20 -5.76 -13.91 -1.97
C ALA A 20 -6.67 -15.09 -2.33
N LYS A 21 -6.14 -16.20 -2.88
CA LYS A 21 -6.93 -17.42 -3.19
C LYS A 21 -7.59 -17.99 -1.94
N SER A 22 -6.91 -17.95 -0.81
CA SER A 22 -7.43 -18.41 0.48
C SER A 22 -8.15 -17.30 1.26
N LYS A 23 -8.23 -16.09 0.71
CA LYS A 23 -8.83 -14.89 1.36
C LYS A 23 -8.34 -14.71 2.80
N LYS A 24 -7.03 -14.84 3.01
CA LYS A 24 -6.45 -14.66 4.35
C LYS A 24 -6.80 -13.30 4.93
N PRO A 25 -7.06 -13.23 6.25
CA PRO A 25 -7.36 -11.95 6.88
C PRO A 25 -6.21 -10.96 6.71
N ILE A 26 -6.53 -9.71 6.38
CA ILE A 26 -5.56 -8.61 6.40
C ILE A 26 -5.23 -8.31 7.86
N ASN A 27 -4.01 -8.56 8.26
CA ASN A 27 -3.50 -8.25 9.59
C ASN A 27 -2.08 -7.67 9.49
N SER A 28 -1.57 -7.17 10.60
CA SER A 28 -0.24 -6.57 10.68
C SER A 28 0.86 -7.53 10.18
N ALA A 29 0.81 -8.80 10.57
CA ALA A 29 1.78 -9.81 10.15
C ALA A 29 1.76 -10.04 8.63
N PHE A 30 0.59 -10.02 7.99
CA PHE A 30 0.47 -10.12 6.55
C PHE A 30 1.09 -8.90 5.85
N LEU A 31 0.83 -7.69 6.34
CA LEU A 31 1.41 -6.46 5.77
C LEU A 31 2.94 -6.44 5.92
N GLN A 32 3.46 -6.86 7.07
CA GLN A 32 4.89 -7.01 7.30
C GLN A 32 5.51 -8.07 6.39
N LYS A 33 4.80 -9.19 6.13
CA LYS A 33 5.24 -10.22 5.19
C LYS A 33 5.31 -9.71 3.74
N LEU A 34 4.34 -8.90 3.30
CA LEU A 34 4.40 -8.25 1.98
C LEU A 34 5.60 -7.31 1.87
N ASN A 35 5.79 -6.45 2.88
CA ASN A 35 6.92 -5.53 2.90
C ASN A 35 8.27 -6.24 2.98
N SER A 36 8.42 -7.26 3.84
CA SER A 36 9.66 -8.03 3.96
C SER A 36 10.03 -8.76 2.65
N THR A 37 9.04 -9.30 1.94
CA THR A 37 9.28 -9.91 0.63
C THR A 37 9.76 -8.88 -0.38
N LEU A 38 9.15 -7.69 -0.37
CA LEU A 38 9.50 -6.57 -1.23
C LEU A 38 10.88 -5.98 -0.93
N MET A 39 11.26 -5.92 0.34
CA MET A 39 12.48 -5.28 0.84
C MET A 39 13.63 -6.26 1.08
N ARG A 40 13.45 -7.52 0.75
CA ARG A 40 14.37 -8.62 1.06
C ARG A 40 15.83 -8.34 0.69
N THR A 41 16.07 -7.74 -0.47
CA THR A 41 17.42 -7.47 -0.99
C THR A 41 17.87 -6.02 -0.84
N THR A 42 16.94 -5.11 -0.56
CA THR A 42 17.22 -3.66 -0.44
C THR A 42 17.07 -3.12 0.96
N GLY A 43 16.52 -3.91 1.88
CA GLY A 43 16.38 -3.54 3.28
C GLY A 43 17.71 -3.66 4.04
N SER A 44 17.75 -3.04 5.21
CA SER A 44 18.92 -3.00 6.10
C SER A 44 18.50 -2.83 7.56
N ILE A 45 19.46 -3.01 8.45
CA ILE A 45 19.27 -2.78 9.88
C ILE A 45 19.51 -1.29 10.16
N TYR A 46 18.60 -0.70 10.92
CA TYR A 46 18.65 0.69 11.38
C TYR A 46 18.80 0.72 12.89
N ASN A 47 19.77 1.50 13.36
CA ASN A 47 19.98 1.80 14.79
C ASN A 47 19.63 3.26 15.03
N VAL A 48 18.58 3.52 15.75
CA VAL A 48 18.01 4.87 15.98
C VAL A 48 17.71 5.06 17.47
N MET A 49 17.36 6.27 17.90
CA MET A 49 17.01 6.52 19.32
C MET A 49 15.85 5.67 19.82
N GLY A 50 14.92 5.29 18.96
CA GLY A 50 13.78 4.45 19.29
C GLY A 50 14.10 2.95 19.42
N GLY A 51 15.32 2.54 19.11
CA GLY A 51 15.77 1.15 19.12
C GLY A 51 16.39 0.70 17.81
N SER A 52 16.47 -0.62 17.61
CA SER A 52 16.98 -1.24 16.39
C SER A 52 15.86 -1.97 15.66
N PHE A 53 15.80 -1.84 14.32
CA PHE A 53 14.83 -2.55 13.49
C PHE A 53 15.45 -2.93 12.15
N ASP A 54 14.93 -4.00 11.54
CA ASP A 54 15.40 -4.56 10.28
C ASP A 54 14.32 -4.39 9.20
N SER A 55 14.55 -3.46 8.29
CA SER A 55 13.59 -3.19 7.20
C SER A 55 13.51 -4.35 6.19
N SER A 56 14.52 -5.21 6.08
CA SER A 56 14.44 -6.41 5.24
C SER A 56 13.47 -7.47 5.78
N LYS A 57 13.13 -7.39 7.07
CA LYS A 57 12.15 -8.24 7.75
C LYS A 57 10.75 -7.64 7.82
N GLY A 58 10.55 -6.46 7.22
CA GLY A 58 9.28 -5.76 7.26
C GLY A 58 8.93 -5.19 8.64
N GLU A 59 9.92 -5.00 9.50
CA GLU A 59 9.74 -4.38 10.80
C GLU A 59 9.33 -2.91 10.66
N PHE A 60 8.41 -2.47 11.48
CA PHE A 60 7.98 -1.08 11.48
C PHE A 60 9.11 -0.15 11.93
N ARG A 61 9.14 1.04 11.35
CA ARG A 61 10.11 2.07 11.71
C ARG A 61 10.02 2.48 13.17
N LEU A 62 11.16 2.70 13.78
CA LEU A 62 11.31 3.26 15.12
C LEU A 62 11.88 4.69 15.10
N CYS A 63 11.68 5.40 14.00
CA CYS A 63 12.11 6.79 13.80
C CYS A 63 11.08 7.59 13.01
N GLY A 64 11.19 8.91 13.07
CA GLY A 64 10.49 9.82 12.17
C GLY A 64 10.97 9.62 10.74
N VAL A 65 10.07 9.79 9.78
CA VAL A 65 10.39 9.77 8.36
C VAL A 65 9.71 10.95 7.68
N THR A 66 10.35 11.44 6.64
CA THR A 66 9.83 12.48 5.76
C THR A 66 9.80 11.96 4.33
N ALA A 67 8.85 12.41 3.55
CA ALA A 67 8.79 12.06 2.13
C ALA A 67 8.54 13.30 1.27
N GLY A 68 8.99 13.18 0.01
CA GLY A 68 8.87 14.23 -0.98
C GLY A 68 9.91 15.32 -0.82
N ILE A 69 9.93 16.21 -1.81
CA ILE A 69 10.87 17.36 -1.87
C ILE A 69 10.57 18.35 -0.74
N ASP A 70 9.34 18.42 -0.28
CA ASP A 70 8.87 19.39 0.71
C ASP A 70 9.10 18.93 2.15
N GLY A 71 9.71 17.76 2.35
CA GLY A 71 10.06 17.25 3.68
C GLY A 71 8.87 17.02 4.61
N ARG A 72 7.68 16.67 4.07
CA ARG A 72 6.50 16.38 4.88
C ARG A 72 6.77 15.25 5.88
N SER A 73 6.53 15.52 7.15
CA SER A 73 6.65 14.52 8.21
C SER A 73 5.40 13.66 8.28
N TYR A 74 5.60 12.36 8.46
CA TYR A 74 4.54 11.41 8.78
C TYR A 74 4.29 11.31 10.27
N MET A 75 3.22 10.62 10.68
CA MET A 75 2.89 10.45 12.08
C MET A 75 4.04 9.88 12.90
N SER A 76 4.03 10.14 14.23
CA SER A 76 5.01 9.53 15.14
C SER A 76 5.05 8.01 14.98
N TYR A 77 6.26 7.45 14.93
CA TYR A 77 6.46 6.01 14.82
C TYR A 77 5.81 5.22 15.97
N GLN A 78 5.69 5.82 17.15
CA GLN A 78 5.05 5.22 18.32
C GLN A 78 3.56 4.92 18.10
N LYS A 79 2.90 5.66 17.21
CA LYS A 79 1.48 5.45 16.85
C LYS A 79 1.29 4.42 15.74
N VAL A 80 2.36 4.09 15.01
CA VAL A 80 2.27 3.24 13.81
C VAL A 80 1.66 1.87 14.09
N PRO A 81 2.10 1.08 15.11
CA PRO A 81 1.53 -0.24 15.33
C PRO A 81 0.02 -0.20 15.56
N ALA A 82 -0.45 0.69 16.43
CA ALA A 82 -1.88 0.84 16.74
C ALA A 82 -2.67 1.26 15.48
N LYS A 83 -2.15 2.18 14.68
CA LYS A 83 -2.81 2.64 13.45
C LYS A 83 -2.86 1.58 12.36
N VAL A 84 -1.87 0.72 12.27
CA VAL A 84 -1.90 -0.44 11.36
C VAL A 84 -2.95 -1.45 11.82
N GLU A 85 -3.05 -1.74 13.11
CA GLU A 85 -4.08 -2.63 13.64
C GLU A 85 -5.51 -2.08 13.42
N GLU A 86 -5.72 -0.78 13.66
CA GLU A 86 -6.99 -0.10 13.36
C GLU A 86 -7.36 -0.23 11.88
N LEU A 87 -6.40 0.00 10.98
CA LEU A 87 -6.61 -0.16 9.53
C LEU A 87 -6.96 -1.61 9.18
N CYS A 88 -6.23 -2.58 9.71
CA CYS A 88 -6.49 -4.00 9.45
C CYS A 88 -7.89 -4.40 9.91
N ALA A 89 -8.31 -4.01 11.10
CA ALA A 89 -9.65 -4.28 11.62
C ALA A 89 -10.74 -3.66 10.74
N LEU A 90 -10.56 -2.40 10.35
CA LEU A 90 -11.48 -1.70 9.45
C LEU A 90 -11.61 -2.41 8.09
N LEU A 91 -10.48 -2.83 7.50
CA LEU A 91 -10.49 -3.51 6.22
C LEU A 91 -11.17 -4.88 6.31
N GLN A 92 -10.94 -5.65 7.37
CA GLN A 92 -11.61 -6.93 7.59
C GLN A 92 -13.12 -6.78 7.74
N GLU A 93 -13.57 -5.74 8.44
CA GLU A 93 -15.00 -5.42 8.59
C GLU A 93 -15.62 -5.05 7.24
N LYS A 94 -15.00 -4.08 6.55
CA LYS A 94 -15.51 -3.59 5.26
C LYS A 94 -15.49 -4.65 4.16
N GLN A 95 -14.53 -5.56 4.15
CA GLN A 95 -14.49 -6.66 3.18
C GLN A 95 -15.72 -7.57 3.25
N LYS A 96 -16.39 -7.66 4.41
CA LYS A 96 -17.62 -8.44 4.58
C LYS A 96 -18.86 -7.70 4.09
N ALA A 97 -18.80 -6.37 4.00
CA ALA A 97 -19.95 -5.52 3.70
C ALA A 97 -20.07 -5.11 2.24
N VAL A 98 -18.95 -5.04 1.49
CA VAL A 98 -18.95 -4.59 0.09
C VAL A 98 -19.53 -5.65 -0.85
N GLY A 99 -20.53 -5.26 -1.67
CA GLY A 99 -21.23 -6.16 -2.58
C GLY A 99 -21.03 -5.86 -4.06
N THR A 100 -20.83 -4.59 -4.41
CA THR A 100 -20.69 -4.18 -5.81
C THR A 100 -19.22 -4.04 -6.23
N PHE A 101 -18.95 -4.19 -7.53
CA PHE A 101 -17.60 -3.97 -8.08
C PHE A 101 -17.03 -2.60 -7.72
N ARG A 102 -17.87 -1.58 -7.77
CA ARG A 102 -17.48 -0.22 -7.42
C ARG A 102 -17.01 -0.14 -5.96
N GLU A 103 -17.82 -0.66 -5.02
CA GLU A 103 -17.47 -0.67 -3.60
C GLU A 103 -16.19 -1.46 -3.32
N GLN A 104 -15.98 -2.58 -4.03
CA GLN A 104 -14.79 -3.42 -3.90
C GLN A 104 -13.53 -2.68 -4.40
N TYR A 105 -13.62 -1.96 -5.52
CA TYR A 105 -12.51 -1.12 -6.01
C TYR A 105 -12.26 0.05 -5.05
N GLU A 106 -13.29 0.77 -4.61
CA GLU A 106 -13.16 1.88 -3.68
C GLU A 106 -12.54 1.42 -2.34
N LEU A 107 -12.91 0.24 -1.84
CA LEU A 107 -12.27 -0.37 -0.67
C LEU A 107 -10.77 -0.57 -0.89
N SER A 108 -10.38 -1.12 -2.04
CA SER A 108 -8.98 -1.37 -2.37
C SER A 108 -8.18 -0.06 -2.49
N PHE A 109 -8.77 0.98 -3.07
CA PHE A 109 -8.15 2.31 -3.20
C PHE A 109 -8.00 3.00 -1.83
N ASN A 110 -9.02 2.90 -0.98
CA ASN A 110 -8.96 3.41 0.39
C ASN A 110 -7.91 2.68 1.24
N ALA A 111 -7.77 1.36 1.07
CA ALA A 111 -6.71 0.60 1.75
C ALA A 111 -5.31 1.12 1.36
N HIS A 112 -5.10 1.39 0.07
CA HIS A 112 -3.86 2.00 -0.42
C HIS A 112 -3.60 3.37 0.23
N LEU A 113 -4.57 4.28 0.13
CA LEU A 113 -4.45 5.65 0.66
C LEU A 113 -4.14 5.64 2.17
N ASN A 114 -4.89 4.86 2.94
CA ASN A 114 -4.70 4.79 4.39
C ASN A 114 -3.33 4.21 4.76
N LEU A 115 -2.88 3.13 4.11
CA LEU A 115 -1.59 2.54 4.42
C LEU A 115 -0.42 3.47 4.07
N VAL A 116 -0.47 4.15 2.93
CA VAL A 116 0.57 5.11 2.55
C VAL A 116 0.56 6.36 3.44
N THR A 117 -0.59 6.72 4.01
CA THR A 117 -0.73 7.83 4.96
C THR A 117 -0.15 7.49 6.34
N ILE A 118 -0.36 6.26 6.83
CA ILE A 118 0.28 5.77 8.05
C ILE A 118 1.80 5.71 7.89
N HIS A 119 2.27 5.29 6.72
CA HIS A 119 3.69 5.19 6.37
C HIS A 119 4.49 4.33 7.36
N PRO A 120 4.15 3.02 7.49
CA PRO A 120 4.65 2.20 8.59
C PRO A 120 6.15 1.90 8.55
N TRP A 121 6.75 1.93 7.38
CA TRP A 121 8.14 1.51 7.17
C TRP A 121 9.06 2.69 6.82
N VAL A 122 10.35 2.44 6.89
CA VAL A 122 11.36 3.42 6.46
C VAL A 122 11.43 3.50 4.92
N ASP A 123 11.10 2.41 4.22
CA ASP A 123 10.99 2.35 2.75
C ASP A 123 9.95 1.30 2.33
N GLY A 124 9.59 1.31 1.04
CA GLY A 124 8.64 0.37 0.45
C GLY A 124 7.16 0.68 0.69
N ASN A 125 6.82 1.77 1.37
CA ASN A 125 5.42 2.10 1.74
C ASN A 125 4.49 2.16 0.52
N GLY A 126 4.83 2.92 -0.51
CA GLY A 126 4.01 3.04 -1.72
C GLY A 126 3.87 1.73 -2.50
N ARG A 127 4.96 0.92 -2.57
CA ARG A 127 4.92 -0.39 -3.22
C ARG A 127 4.07 -1.39 -2.42
N THR A 128 4.22 -1.42 -1.11
CA THR A 128 3.41 -2.29 -0.23
C THR A 128 1.93 -1.88 -0.25
N ALA A 129 1.63 -0.57 -0.27
CA ALA A 129 0.27 -0.09 -0.38
C ALA A 129 -0.40 -0.50 -1.71
N ARG A 130 0.34 -0.47 -2.82
CA ARG A 130 -0.14 -1.01 -4.11
C ARG A 130 -0.36 -2.52 -4.07
N LEU A 131 0.52 -3.27 -3.40
CA LEU A 131 0.34 -4.72 -3.21
C LEU A 131 -0.90 -5.03 -2.35
N LEU A 132 -1.16 -4.27 -1.30
CA LEU A 132 -2.39 -4.40 -0.50
C LEU A 132 -3.64 -4.11 -1.34
N MET A 133 -3.61 -3.05 -2.14
CA MET A 133 -4.69 -2.72 -3.07
C MET A 133 -4.96 -3.89 -4.03
N ASN A 134 -3.92 -4.42 -4.68
CA ASN A 134 -4.06 -5.55 -5.60
C ASN A 134 -4.49 -6.83 -4.87
N TYR A 135 -4.01 -7.08 -3.64
CA TYR A 135 -4.48 -8.20 -2.83
C TYR A 135 -5.99 -8.17 -2.62
N ILE A 136 -6.55 -7.02 -2.25
CA ILE A 136 -8.01 -6.86 -2.08
C ILE A 136 -8.72 -7.11 -3.40
N GLN A 137 -8.21 -6.57 -4.51
CA GLN A 137 -8.78 -6.79 -5.84
C GLN A 137 -8.77 -8.28 -6.22
N PHE A 138 -7.68 -9.00 -5.96
CA PHE A 138 -7.61 -10.45 -6.20
C PHE A 138 -8.60 -11.23 -5.35
N CYS A 139 -8.85 -10.85 -4.10
CA CYS A 139 -9.85 -11.48 -3.23
C CYS A 139 -11.27 -11.45 -3.84
N TYR A 140 -11.56 -10.45 -4.68
CA TYR A 140 -12.84 -10.30 -5.37
C TYR A 140 -12.78 -10.71 -6.85
N ASN A 141 -11.68 -11.31 -7.31
CA ASN A 141 -11.45 -11.65 -8.72
C ASN A 141 -11.55 -10.42 -9.67
N LEU A 142 -11.15 -9.26 -9.18
CA LEU A 142 -11.08 -8.04 -9.96
C LEU A 142 -9.76 -7.95 -10.73
N PHE A 143 -9.75 -7.21 -11.83
CA PHE A 143 -8.51 -6.87 -12.51
C PHE A 143 -7.66 -5.96 -11.60
N PRO A 144 -6.35 -6.25 -11.44
CA PRO A 144 -5.47 -5.45 -10.61
C PRO A 144 -5.22 -4.09 -11.26
N THR A 145 -5.47 -3.03 -10.49
CA THR A 145 -5.19 -1.67 -10.95
C THR A 145 -3.69 -1.40 -10.94
N LYS A 146 -3.21 -0.78 -12.02
CA LYS A 146 -1.82 -0.34 -12.17
C LYS A 146 -1.76 1.18 -12.17
N ILE A 147 -0.69 1.71 -11.61
CA ILE A 147 -0.35 3.13 -11.71
C ILE A 147 0.84 3.20 -12.66
N PHE A 148 0.63 3.83 -13.82
CA PHE A 148 1.66 3.93 -14.84
C PHE A 148 2.68 5.00 -14.46
N LYS A 149 3.87 4.90 -15.06
CA LYS A 149 4.96 5.84 -14.80
C LYS A 149 4.60 7.25 -15.25
N GLU A 150 3.85 7.36 -16.31
CA GLU A 150 3.36 8.59 -16.92
C GLU A 150 2.43 9.34 -15.97
N ASP A 151 1.60 8.63 -15.20
CA ASP A 151 0.62 9.20 -14.27
C ASP A 151 1.23 9.52 -12.88
N ARG A 152 2.55 9.36 -12.71
CA ARG A 152 3.19 9.45 -11.39
C ARG A 152 2.99 10.81 -10.73
N GLU A 153 3.07 11.89 -11.47
CA GLU A 153 2.94 13.24 -10.91
C GLU A 153 1.51 13.49 -10.42
N GLU A 154 0.51 13.11 -11.22
CA GLU A 154 -0.90 13.22 -10.85
C GLU A 154 -1.24 12.33 -9.66
N TYR A 155 -0.70 11.10 -9.64
CA TYR A 155 -0.83 10.18 -8.51
C TYR A 155 -0.29 10.78 -7.20
N ILE A 156 0.91 11.35 -7.22
CA ILE A 156 1.51 11.98 -6.03
C ILE A 156 0.70 13.21 -5.61
N SER A 157 0.25 14.00 -6.57
CA SER A 157 -0.62 15.17 -6.31
C SER A 157 -1.93 14.76 -5.65
N ALA A 158 -2.61 13.76 -6.17
CA ALA A 158 -3.87 13.26 -5.62
C ALA A 158 -3.71 12.67 -4.21
N LEU A 159 -2.61 11.93 -3.96
CA LEU A 159 -2.27 11.45 -2.61
C LEU A 159 -2.07 12.61 -1.64
N ARG A 160 -1.27 13.60 -2.02
CA ARG A 160 -0.96 14.76 -1.21
C ARG A 160 -2.23 15.53 -0.86
N GLN A 161 -3.03 15.85 -1.86
CA GLN A 161 -4.28 16.57 -1.66
C GLN A 161 -5.23 15.81 -0.73
N SER A 162 -5.38 14.50 -0.92
CA SER A 162 -6.22 13.68 -0.03
C SER A 162 -5.73 13.67 1.42
N GLN A 163 -4.42 13.69 1.62
CA GLN A 163 -3.82 13.73 2.95
C GLN A 163 -3.91 15.11 3.60
N GLU A 164 -3.85 16.19 2.84
CA GLU A 164 -3.94 17.58 3.33
C GLU A 164 -5.38 17.97 3.66
N GLU A 165 -6.32 17.56 2.84
CA GLU A 165 -7.75 17.84 3.02
C GLU A 165 -8.46 16.81 3.92
N GLU A 166 -7.72 15.80 4.40
CA GLU A 166 -8.27 14.69 5.22
C GLU A 166 -9.49 14.02 4.58
N THR A 167 -9.48 13.88 3.24
CA THR A 167 -10.54 13.26 2.44
C THR A 167 -9.97 12.29 1.42
N ASN A 168 -10.73 11.26 1.06
CA ASN A 168 -10.31 10.31 0.04
C ASN A 168 -10.70 10.74 -1.39
N LEU A 169 -11.50 11.80 -1.55
CA LEU A 169 -12.10 12.18 -2.84
C LEU A 169 -11.08 12.46 -3.95
N PRO A 170 -10.00 13.24 -3.74
CA PRO A 170 -9.02 13.48 -4.80
C PRO A 170 -8.34 12.19 -5.28
N PHE A 171 -7.96 11.32 -4.35
CA PHE A 171 -7.32 10.06 -4.68
C PHE A 171 -8.27 9.06 -5.37
N LEU A 172 -9.51 8.96 -4.90
CA LEU A 172 -10.53 8.12 -5.57
C LEU A 172 -10.84 8.62 -6.96
N GLY A 173 -10.90 9.93 -7.17
CA GLY A 173 -11.07 10.54 -8.49
C GLY A 173 -9.97 10.15 -9.46
N PHE A 174 -8.71 10.28 -9.05
CA PHE A 174 -7.55 9.84 -9.82
C PHE A 174 -7.63 8.34 -10.17
N MET A 175 -7.88 7.48 -9.18
CA MET A 175 -7.94 6.03 -9.37
C MET A 175 -9.09 5.58 -10.27
N ALA A 176 -10.23 6.28 -10.24
CA ALA A 176 -11.35 6.00 -11.13
C ALA A 176 -11.01 6.26 -12.61
N VAL A 177 -10.28 7.33 -12.90
CA VAL A 177 -9.80 7.63 -14.26
C VAL A 177 -8.78 6.58 -14.72
N SER A 178 -7.80 6.27 -13.91
CA SER A 178 -6.78 5.24 -14.20
C SER A 178 -7.42 3.86 -14.46
N TYR A 179 -8.46 3.50 -13.72
CA TYR A 179 -9.21 2.26 -13.93
C TYR A 179 -9.98 2.27 -15.27
N THR A 180 -10.57 3.40 -15.65
CA THR A 180 -11.31 3.53 -16.90
C THR A 180 -10.40 3.38 -18.12
N HIS A 181 -9.20 3.94 -18.07
CA HIS A 181 -8.18 3.79 -19.11
C HIS A 181 -7.74 2.34 -19.29
N LEU A 182 -7.55 1.58 -18.20
CA LEU A 182 -7.20 0.15 -18.27
C LEU A 182 -8.28 -0.66 -19.00
N ARG A 183 -9.57 -0.46 -18.71
CA ARG A 183 -10.66 -1.16 -19.40
C ARG A 183 -10.74 -0.83 -20.89
N ALA A 184 -10.45 0.40 -21.28
CA ALA A 184 -10.45 0.79 -22.69
C ALA A 184 -9.33 0.12 -23.50
N HIS A 185 -8.19 -0.18 -22.89
CA HIS A 185 -7.07 -0.88 -23.53
C HIS A 185 -7.21 -2.41 -23.59
N GLU A 186 -8.02 -3.01 -22.71
CA GLU A 186 -8.26 -4.46 -22.72
C GLU A 186 -9.40 -4.89 -23.66
N THR A 187 -10.16 -3.95 -24.19
CA THR A 187 -11.27 -4.20 -25.14
C THR A 187 -10.90 -3.97 -26.61
N LEU A 188 -9.62 -3.69 -26.91
CA LEU A 188 -9.05 -3.60 -28.26
C LEU A 188 -8.08 -4.76 -28.51
#